data_3cef88129b5d28a0876e2aa88cfe97b2
#
_entry.id   3cef88129b5d28a0876e2aa88cfe97b2
#
_cell.length_a   1.000
_cell.length_b   1.000
_cell.length_c   1.000
_cell.angle_alpha   90.00
_cell.angle_beta   90.00
_cell.angle_gamma   90.00
#
_symmetry.space_group_name_H-M   'P 1'
#
loop_
_entity.id
_entity.type
_entity.pdbx_description
1 polymer ?
#
loop_
_entity_poly.entity_id
_entity_poly.type
_entity_poly.pdbx_seq_one_letter_code
_entity_poly.pdbx_strand_id
1 'polypeptide(L)'
;MVIHSGSRNLGKQVAEIYQRRAINLHRGWDEYILRRNEVIKEYKELGKSQEINQVLEKLKEGYGTLDIPEDLCWLYGDALSDYLYDIEICQKYAMRNRKLIASMIMEKASLTEIDSFHTIHNYIDINEMILRKGAIRAVKGEKVLIPMNMKDGSILGIGKGNREWNYSAPHGAGRILSRKQAKEMLDIKEYRKSMEGIYTTSISLDTLDEAPQAYKSVEDIFDVIKETVDVIEVLKPVYNYKEHGDETRNNK
;
A
#
# COMPACT_ATOMS: atom_id res chain seq x y z
N MET A 1 4.19 18.35 -12.11
CA MET A 1 2.92 17.66 -11.69
C MET A 1 3.24 16.45 -10.87
N VAL A 2 2.55 16.22 -9.76
CA VAL A 2 2.69 15.03 -8.89
C VAL A 2 1.40 14.23 -8.92
N ILE A 3 1.47 12.91 -9.17
CA ILE A 3 0.32 12.02 -9.22
C ILE A 3 0.51 10.91 -8.19
N HIS A 4 -0.41 10.84 -7.24
CA HIS A 4 -0.43 9.82 -6.20
C HIS A 4 -1.61 8.87 -6.43
N SER A 5 -1.34 7.71 -7.01
CA SER A 5 -2.32 6.64 -7.22
C SER A 5 -1.63 5.28 -7.18
N GLY A 6 -2.32 4.28 -6.66
CA GLY A 6 -1.82 2.91 -6.51
C GLY A 6 -2.49 1.93 -7.48
N SER A 7 -2.44 0.63 -7.11
CA SER A 7 -3.06 -0.48 -7.83
C SER A 7 -4.59 -0.56 -7.63
N ARG A 8 -5.16 0.34 -6.83
CA ARG A 8 -6.60 0.46 -6.56
C ARG A 8 -7.19 -0.88 -6.08
N ASN A 9 -8.39 -1.20 -6.54
CA ASN A 9 -9.09 -2.41 -6.13
C ASN A 9 -8.37 -3.71 -6.52
N LEU A 10 -7.61 -3.72 -7.63
CA LEU A 10 -6.84 -4.91 -8.05
C LEU A 10 -5.87 -5.38 -6.95
N GLY A 11 -5.00 -4.48 -6.48
CA GLY A 11 -4.05 -4.84 -5.43
C GLY A 11 -4.69 -5.19 -4.09
N LYS A 12 -5.85 -4.58 -3.77
CA LYS A 12 -6.62 -4.94 -2.58
C LYS A 12 -7.12 -6.40 -2.68
N GLN A 13 -7.73 -6.77 -3.79
CA GLN A 13 -8.24 -8.14 -4.00
C GLN A 13 -7.10 -9.17 -3.95
N VAL A 14 -5.98 -8.91 -4.60
CA VAL A 14 -4.80 -9.79 -4.55
C VAL A 14 -4.33 -9.96 -3.11
N ALA A 15 -4.17 -8.87 -2.34
CA ALA A 15 -3.76 -8.93 -0.95
C ALA A 15 -4.73 -9.77 -0.09
N GLU A 16 -6.05 -9.60 -0.26
CA GLU A 16 -7.07 -10.35 0.48
C GLU A 16 -7.08 -11.84 0.12
N ILE A 17 -6.83 -12.19 -1.16
CA ILE A 17 -6.72 -13.58 -1.61
C ILE A 17 -5.53 -14.25 -0.92
N TYR A 18 -4.35 -13.62 -0.96
CA TYR A 18 -3.14 -14.19 -0.40
C TYR A 18 -3.13 -14.16 1.14
N GLN A 19 -3.80 -13.21 1.79
CA GLN A 19 -4.01 -13.27 3.24
C GLN A 19 -4.84 -14.50 3.64
N ARG A 20 -5.92 -14.77 2.92
CA ARG A 20 -6.71 -16.01 3.14
C ARG A 20 -5.90 -17.27 2.84
N ARG A 21 -5.07 -17.23 1.79
CA ARG A 21 -4.16 -18.34 1.48
C ARG A 21 -3.17 -18.60 2.60
N ALA A 22 -2.55 -17.56 3.15
CA ALA A 22 -1.65 -17.65 4.29
C ALA A 22 -2.34 -18.29 5.51
N ILE A 23 -3.54 -17.79 5.86
CA ILE A 23 -4.35 -18.36 6.95
C ILE A 23 -4.62 -19.86 6.72
N ASN A 24 -5.00 -20.24 5.51
CA ASN A 24 -5.30 -21.64 5.17
C ASN A 24 -4.06 -22.54 5.24
N LEU A 25 -2.89 -22.04 4.83
CA LEU A 25 -1.62 -22.73 4.99
C LEU A 25 -1.29 -23.01 6.46
N HIS A 26 -1.44 -21.99 7.33
CA HIS A 26 -1.20 -22.12 8.77
C HIS A 26 -2.24 -23.00 9.48
N ARG A 27 -3.45 -23.10 8.94
CA ARG A 27 -4.49 -24.04 9.40
C ARG A 27 -4.24 -25.49 8.94
N GLY A 28 -3.24 -25.72 8.09
CA GLY A 28 -2.92 -27.03 7.55
C GLY A 28 -3.93 -27.58 6.54
N TRP A 29 -4.78 -26.71 5.93
CA TRP A 29 -5.82 -27.19 5.01
C TRP A 29 -5.28 -27.86 3.76
N ASP A 30 -4.13 -27.44 3.23
CA ASP A 30 -3.51 -28.08 2.07
C ASP A 30 -3.08 -29.51 2.40
N GLU A 31 -2.45 -29.72 3.55
CA GLU A 31 -2.07 -31.04 4.06
C GLU A 31 -3.31 -31.91 4.33
N TYR A 32 -4.33 -31.32 4.95
CA TYR A 32 -5.60 -32.02 5.15
C TYR A 32 -6.19 -32.54 3.83
N ILE A 33 -6.22 -31.72 2.77
CA ILE A 33 -6.76 -32.12 1.47
C ILE A 33 -5.96 -33.29 0.88
N LEU A 34 -4.64 -33.27 0.96
CA LEU A 34 -3.78 -34.37 0.51
C LEU A 34 -4.08 -35.64 1.29
N ARG A 35 -4.04 -35.58 2.61
CA ARG A 35 -4.28 -36.73 3.48
C ARG A 35 -5.69 -37.28 3.35
N ARG A 36 -6.69 -36.41 3.22
CA ARG A 36 -8.07 -36.80 2.93
C ARG A 36 -8.17 -37.62 1.66
N ASN A 37 -7.52 -37.21 0.57
CA ASN A 37 -7.59 -37.90 -0.70
C ASN A 37 -6.90 -39.27 -0.61
N GLU A 38 -5.78 -39.38 0.11
CA GLU A 38 -5.08 -40.67 0.39
C GLU A 38 -6.00 -41.62 1.18
N VAL A 39 -6.64 -41.14 2.26
CA VAL A 39 -7.56 -41.92 3.08
C VAL A 39 -8.75 -42.42 2.25
N ILE A 40 -9.33 -41.57 1.43
CA ILE A 40 -10.45 -41.96 0.54
C ILE A 40 -10.02 -43.08 -0.41
N LYS A 41 -8.82 -42.97 -1.00
CA LYS A 41 -8.30 -43.97 -1.92
C LYS A 41 -8.07 -45.29 -1.20
N GLU A 42 -7.34 -45.28 -0.07
CA GLU A 42 -7.02 -46.45 0.74
C GLU A 42 -8.26 -47.22 1.20
N TYR A 43 -9.26 -46.50 1.75
CA TYR A 43 -10.50 -47.13 2.25
C TYR A 43 -11.39 -47.70 1.13
N LYS A 44 -11.34 -47.10 -0.08
CA LYS A 44 -12.01 -47.68 -1.26
C LYS A 44 -11.29 -48.99 -1.72
N GLU A 45 -9.98 -49.02 -1.75
CA GLU A 45 -9.19 -50.20 -2.12
C GLU A 45 -9.40 -51.35 -1.13
N LEU A 46 -9.60 -51.03 0.15
CA LEU A 46 -9.90 -52.01 1.21
C LEU A 46 -11.38 -52.44 1.24
N GLY A 47 -12.23 -51.92 0.37
CA GLY A 47 -13.67 -52.21 0.37
C GLY A 47 -14.45 -51.61 1.56
N LYS A 48 -13.87 -50.66 2.32
CA LYS A 48 -14.40 -50.06 3.54
C LYS A 48 -15.03 -48.69 3.32
N SER A 49 -15.67 -48.47 2.20
CA SER A 49 -16.23 -47.17 1.81
C SER A 49 -17.22 -46.58 2.83
N GLN A 50 -17.90 -47.42 3.61
CA GLN A 50 -18.84 -46.98 4.66
C GLN A 50 -18.17 -46.30 5.87
N GLU A 51 -16.88 -46.58 6.11
CA GLU A 51 -16.11 -46.03 7.24
C GLU A 51 -15.49 -44.67 6.90
N ILE A 52 -15.44 -44.27 5.61
CA ILE A 52 -14.73 -43.08 5.14
C ILE A 52 -15.14 -41.84 5.90
N ASN A 53 -16.45 -41.57 6.02
CA ASN A 53 -16.94 -40.35 6.66
C ASN A 53 -16.47 -40.23 8.13
N GLN A 54 -16.53 -41.30 8.90
CA GLN A 54 -16.09 -41.32 10.29
C GLN A 54 -14.57 -41.08 10.43
N VAL A 55 -13.77 -41.63 9.52
CA VAL A 55 -12.32 -41.41 9.52
C VAL A 55 -11.96 -39.99 9.12
N LEU A 56 -12.68 -39.41 8.14
CA LEU A 56 -12.47 -38.04 7.73
C LEU A 56 -12.86 -37.02 8.81
N GLU A 57 -13.92 -37.28 9.60
CA GLU A 57 -14.25 -36.44 10.75
C GLU A 57 -13.13 -36.42 11.79
N LYS A 58 -12.59 -37.57 12.15
CA LYS A 58 -11.45 -37.66 13.07
C LYS A 58 -10.18 -37.01 12.50
N LEU A 59 -9.92 -37.20 11.20
CA LEU A 59 -8.79 -36.56 10.54
C LEU A 59 -8.90 -35.02 10.65
N LYS A 60 -10.11 -34.47 10.44
CA LYS A 60 -10.34 -33.04 10.46
C LYS A 60 -10.07 -32.39 11.84
N GLU A 61 -10.21 -33.13 12.93
CA GLU A 61 -9.96 -32.62 14.29
C GLU A 61 -8.50 -32.14 14.49
N GLY A 62 -7.54 -32.67 13.71
CA GLY A 62 -6.15 -32.26 13.75
C GLY A 62 -5.80 -30.99 12.94
N TYR A 63 -6.78 -30.40 12.24
CA TYR A 63 -6.58 -29.28 11.34
C TYR A 63 -7.52 -28.12 11.65
N GLY A 64 -7.22 -26.94 11.14
CA GLY A 64 -8.09 -25.76 11.23
C GLY A 64 -7.84 -24.86 12.44
N THR A 65 -7.00 -25.26 13.39
CA THR A 65 -6.57 -24.41 14.53
C THR A 65 -5.43 -23.49 14.09
N LEU A 66 -5.33 -22.33 14.73
CA LEU A 66 -4.22 -21.39 14.53
C LEU A 66 -3.54 -21.13 15.87
N ASP A 67 -2.21 -21.25 15.89
CA ASP A 67 -1.38 -20.90 17.05
C ASP A 67 -0.95 -19.41 17.04
N ILE A 68 -1.24 -18.70 15.96
CA ILE A 68 -0.91 -17.29 15.75
C ILE A 68 -2.14 -16.50 15.28
N PRO A 69 -2.23 -15.20 15.53
CA PRO A 69 -3.28 -14.35 14.98
C PRO A 69 -3.33 -14.41 13.44
N GLU A 70 -4.53 -14.37 12.86
CA GLU A 70 -4.74 -14.42 11.40
C GLU A 70 -3.93 -13.36 10.64
N ASP A 71 -3.83 -12.15 11.20
CA ASP A 71 -3.08 -11.04 10.61
C ASP A 71 -1.57 -11.28 10.56
N LEU A 72 -1.05 -12.25 11.30
CA LEU A 72 0.36 -12.61 11.36
C LEU A 72 0.68 -13.87 10.57
N CYS A 73 -0.28 -14.50 9.91
CA CYS A 73 -0.03 -15.62 9.01
C CYS A 73 0.77 -15.16 7.79
N TRP A 74 1.75 -15.96 7.39
CA TRP A 74 2.64 -15.66 6.26
C TRP A 74 2.58 -16.73 5.17
N LEU A 75 3.01 -16.35 3.98
CA LEU A 75 3.15 -17.24 2.84
C LEU A 75 4.55 -17.86 2.80
N TYR A 76 4.64 -19.09 2.31
CA TYR A 76 5.89 -19.79 2.06
C TYR A 76 5.75 -20.73 0.85
N GLY A 77 6.89 -21.28 0.37
CA GLY A 77 6.93 -22.18 -0.78
C GLY A 77 6.30 -21.58 -2.03
N ASP A 78 5.55 -22.38 -2.77
CA ASP A 78 4.93 -21.99 -4.03
C ASP A 78 3.93 -20.83 -3.85
N ALA A 79 3.19 -20.80 -2.74
CA ALA A 79 2.24 -19.73 -2.47
C ALA A 79 2.92 -18.36 -2.30
N LEU A 80 4.15 -18.32 -1.75
CA LEU A 80 4.94 -17.10 -1.71
C LEU A 80 5.39 -16.69 -3.12
N SER A 81 5.85 -17.65 -3.93
CA SER A 81 6.27 -17.39 -5.31
C SER A 81 5.14 -16.83 -6.17
N ASP A 82 3.95 -17.43 -6.07
CA ASP A 82 2.75 -16.97 -6.75
C ASP A 82 2.38 -15.55 -6.32
N TYR A 83 2.43 -15.27 -5.00
CA TYR A 83 2.16 -13.93 -4.49
C TYR A 83 3.14 -12.88 -5.02
N LEU A 84 4.43 -13.19 -5.05
CA LEU A 84 5.44 -12.27 -5.56
C LEU A 84 5.23 -11.97 -7.04
N TYR A 85 4.83 -12.95 -7.83
CA TYR A 85 4.47 -12.77 -9.23
C TYR A 85 3.25 -11.86 -9.41
N ASP A 86 2.17 -12.14 -8.68
CA ASP A 86 0.92 -11.37 -8.77
C ASP A 86 1.06 -9.95 -8.25
N ILE A 87 1.85 -9.73 -7.18
CA ILE A 87 2.10 -8.38 -6.67
C ILE A 87 2.96 -7.55 -7.65
N GLU A 88 3.86 -8.19 -8.40
CA GLU A 88 4.61 -7.52 -9.46
C GLU A 88 3.67 -7.02 -10.57
N ILE A 89 2.67 -7.81 -10.96
CA ILE A 89 1.63 -7.38 -11.89
C ILE A 89 0.87 -6.16 -11.35
N CYS A 90 0.48 -6.20 -10.07
CA CYS A 90 -0.19 -5.07 -9.41
C CYS A 90 0.67 -3.80 -9.40
N GLN A 91 1.97 -3.93 -9.19
CA GLN A 91 2.91 -2.80 -9.20
C GLN A 91 3.07 -2.23 -10.62
N LYS A 92 3.19 -3.08 -11.64
CA LYS A 92 3.22 -2.67 -13.06
C LYS A 92 1.91 -1.97 -13.46
N TYR A 93 0.77 -2.50 -13.02
CA TYR A 93 -0.54 -1.87 -13.23
C TYR A 93 -0.58 -0.46 -12.60
N ALA A 94 -0.16 -0.32 -11.35
CA ALA A 94 -0.13 0.97 -10.66
C ALA A 94 0.75 1.99 -11.37
N MET A 95 1.90 1.56 -11.89
CA MET A 95 2.79 2.42 -12.68
C MET A 95 2.12 2.88 -13.98
N ARG A 96 1.48 1.97 -14.72
CA ARG A 96 0.74 2.31 -15.95
C ARG A 96 -0.44 3.23 -15.68
N ASN A 97 -1.18 2.99 -14.60
CA ASN A 97 -2.29 3.84 -14.18
C ASN A 97 -1.84 5.28 -13.94
N ARG A 98 -0.72 5.49 -13.21
CA ARG A 98 -0.17 6.84 -13.01
C ARG A 98 0.28 7.50 -14.33
N LYS A 99 0.93 6.76 -15.22
CA LYS A 99 1.32 7.27 -16.54
C LYS A 99 0.13 7.69 -17.39
N LEU A 100 -0.94 6.89 -17.39
CA LEU A 100 -2.16 7.21 -18.13
C LEU A 100 -2.83 8.47 -17.55
N ILE A 101 -2.97 8.58 -16.24
CA ILE A 101 -3.50 9.77 -15.58
C ILE A 101 -2.64 11.00 -15.96
N ALA A 102 -1.31 10.87 -15.92
CA ALA A 102 -0.40 11.96 -16.32
C ALA A 102 -0.65 12.40 -17.76
N SER A 103 -0.66 11.46 -18.71
CA SER A 103 -0.86 11.75 -20.13
C SER A 103 -2.18 12.47 -20.39
N MET A 104 -3.28 12.00 -19.76
CA MET A 104 -4.60 12.62 -19.92
C MET A 104 -4.66 14.04 -19.35
N ILE A 105 -4.01 14.29 -18.21
CA ILE A 105 -3.96 15.64 -17.61
C ILE A 105 -3.10 16.55 -18.49
N MET A 106 -1.93 16.10 -18.92
CA MET A 106 -1.02 16.90 -19.76
C MET A 106 -1.67 17.29 -21.09
N GLU A 107 -2.35 16.35 -21.76
CA GLU A 107 -3.08 16.60 -22.99
C GLU A 107 -4.15 17.68 -22.78
N LYS A 108 -5.01 17.52 -21.74
CA LYS A 108 -6.11 18.46 -21.47
C LYS A 108 -5.65 19.85 -21.00
N ALA A 109 -4.53 19.90 -20.28
CA ALA A 109 -3.95 21.13 -19.78
C ALA A 109 -2.90 21.76 -20.73
N SER A 110 -2.68 21.16 -21.90
CA SER A 110 -1.65 21.58 -22.89
C SER A 110 -0.25 21.71 -22.27
N LEU A 111 0.10 20.74 -21.41
CA LEU A 111 1.41 20.68 -20.78
C LEU A 111 2.36 19.75 -21.57
N THR A 112 3.63 20.10 -21.59
CA THR A 112 4.69 19.29 -22.21
C THR A 112 5.53 18.64 -21.11
N GLU A 113 5.78 17.34 -21.22
CA GLU A 113 6.71 16.62 -20.34
C GLU A 113 8.15 17.00 -20.66
N ILE A 114 8.89 17.41 -19.63
CA ILE A 114 10.34 17.69 -19.75
C ILE A 114 11.11 16.51 -19.16
N ASP A 115 10.68 16.01 -18.00
CA ASP A 115 11.29 14.90 -17.28
C ASP A 115 10.26 14.25 -16.37
N SER A 116 10.39 12.94 -16.11
CA SER A 116 9.53 12.22 -15.21
C SER A 116 10.24 11.09 -14.49
N PHE A 117 9.85 10.83 -13.26
CA PHE A 117 10.34 9.71 -12.48
C PHE A 117 9.25 9.17 -11.54
N HIS A 118 9.50 8.01 -10.96
CA HIS A 118 8.56 7.35 -10.06
C HIS A 118 9.20 7.14 -8.69
N THR A 119 8.47 7.46 -7.64
CA THR A 119 8.71 6.95 -6.30
C THR A 119 7.53 6.06 -5.90
N ILE A 120 7.82 4.95 -5.23
CA ILE A 120 6.81 3.98 -4.82
C ILE A 120 6.96 3.76 -3.31
N HIS A 121 5.84 3.69 -2.63
CA HIS A 121 5.78 3.34 -1.21
C HIS A 121 4.73 2.24 -0.99
N ASN A 122 4.82 1.53 0.13
CA ASN A 122 3.96 0.37 0.43
C ASN A 122 4.03 -0.69 -0.68
N TYR A 123 5.22 -1.23 -0.89
CA TYR A 123 5.48 -2.21 -1.93
C TYR A 123 6.58 -3.20 -1.52
N ILE A 124 6.70 -4.28 -2.25
CA ILE A 124 7.81 -5.24 -2.15
C ILE A 124 8.78 -4.96 -3.30
N ASP A 125 10.01 -4.64 -2.97
CA ASP A 125 11.10 -4.65 -3.95
C ASP A 125 11.49 -6.11 -4.20
N ILE A 126 11.03 -6.66 -5.31
CA ILE A 126 11.18 -8.09 -5.61
C ILE A 126 12.64 -8.45 -5.88
N ASN A 127 13.43 -7.51 -6.42
CA ASN A 127 14.83 -7.76 -6.74
C ASN A 127 15.71 -7.77 -5.48
N GLU A 128 15.42 -6.87 -4.55
CA GLU A 128 16.17 -6.72 -3.29
C GLU A 128 15.52 -7.50 -2.14
N MET A 129 14.31 -8.04 -2.34
CA MET A 129 13.47 -8.67 -1.32
C MET A 129 13.28 -7.79 -0.08
N ILE A 130 13.04 -6.51 -0.31
CA ILE A 130 12.78 -5.53 0.75
C ILE A 130 11.31 -5.11 0.72
N LEU A 131 10.61 -5.33 1.83
CA LEU A 131 9.27 -4.79 2.05
C LEU A 131 9.38 -3.36 2.59
N ARG A 132 8.83 -2.39 1.86
CA ARG A 132 8.73 -1.00 2.30
C ARG A 132 7.28 -0.65 2.64
N LYS A 133 7.05 -0.27 3.88
CA LYS A 133 5.76 0.19 4.39
C LYS A 133 5.93 1.61 4.94
N GLY A 134 5.26 2.60 4.32
CA GLY A 134 5.46 4.00 4.71
C GLY A 134 6.87 4.54 4.40
N ALA A 135 7.58 3.90 3.48
CA ALA A 135 8.92 4.25 3.07
C ALA A 135 9.05 4.14 1.54
N ILE A 136 9.96 4.94 0.97
CA ILE A 136 10.36 4.90 -0.44
C ILE A 136 11.78 4.39 -0.57
N ARG A 137 12.14 3.90 -1.75
CA ARG A 137 13.52 3.59 -2.11
C ARG A 137 14.32 4.89 -2.25
N ALA A 138 15.51 4.93 -1.68
CA ALA A 138 16.41 6.09 -1.68
C ALA A 138 17.87 5.65 -1.84
N VAL A 139 18.15 4.90 -2.89
CA VAL A 139 19.50 4.47 -3.26
C VAL A 139 20.32 5.69 -3.68
N LYS A 140 21.63 5.62 -3.50
CA LYS A 140 22.54 6.71 -3.83
C LYS A 140 22.37 7.19 -5.27
N GLY A 141 22.10 8.48 -5.43
CA GLY A 141 21.92 9.12 -6.73
C GLY A 141 20.51 9.01 -7.33
N GLU A 142 19.59 8.27 -6.71
CA GLU A 142 18.21 8.14 -7.18
C GLU A 142 17.37 9.36 -6.80
N LYS A 143 16.59 9.88 -7.78
CA LYS A 143 15.61 10.96 -7.50
C LYS A 143 14.48 10.44 -6.61
N VAL A 144 14.15 11.19 -5.58
CA VAL A 144 13.06 10.86 -4.65
C VAL A 144 12.11 12.05 -4.52
N LEU A 145 10.82 11.72 -4.31
CA LEU A 145 9.79 12.71 -4.01
C LEU A 145 9.12 12.34 -2.69
N ILE A 146 9.10 13.28 -1.75
CA ILE A 146 8.48 13.12 -0.43
C ILE A 146 7.33 14.13 -0.32
N PRO A 147 6.07 13.73 -0.57
CA PRO A 147 4.93 14.61 -0.38
C PRO A 147 4.75 14.95 1.10
N MET A 148 4.54 16.22 1.39
CA MET A 148 4.27 16.70 2.74
C MET A 148 2.76 16.77 3.00
N ASN A 149 2.13 17.87 2.61
CA ASN A 149 0.68 18.06 2.72
C ASN A 149 0.21 18.98 1.59
N MET A 150 -1.08 19.31 1.57
CA MET A 150 -1.68 20.11 0.50
C MET A 150 -1.17 21.55 0.45
N LYS A 151 -0.60 22.08 1.54
CA LYS A 151 -0.07 23.46 1.63
C LYS A 151 1.42 23.51 1.33
N ASP A 152 2.18 22.62 1.97
CA ASP A 152 3.64 22.70 1.95
C ASP A 152 4.24 21.99 0.72
N GLY A 153 3.45 21.13 0.06
CA GLY A 153 3.82 20.53 -1.22
C GLY A 153 4.66 19.28 -1.08
N SER A 154 5.80 19.22 -1.76
CA SER A 154 6.63 18.02 -1.81
C SER A 154 8.12 18.37 -1.82
N ILE A 155 8.94 17.57 -1.15
CA ILE A 155 10.40 17.67 -1.22
C ILE A 155 10.88 16.84 -2.41
N LEU A 156 11.64 17.47 -3.31
CA LEU A 156 12.43 16.80 -4.33
C LEU A 156 13.86 16.64 -3.80
N GLY A 157 14.41 15.43 -3.90
CA GLY A 157 15.75 15.16 -3.39
C GLY A 157 16.45 14.02 -4.12
N ILE A 158 17.65 13.72 -3.68
CA ILE A 158 18.48 12.59 -4.13
C ILE A 158 18.72 11.65 -2.95
N GLY A 159 18.51 10.38 -3.14
CA GLY A 159 18.80 9.34 -2.15
C GLY A 159 20.29 9.27 -1.84
N LYS A 160 20.64 9.15 -0.57
CA LYS A 160 22.03 8.98 -0.08
C LYS A 160 22.50 7.54 -0.09
N GLY A 161 21.57 6.58 -0.21
CA GLY A 161 21.90 5.15 -0.16
C GLY A 161 22.32 4.69 1.23
N ASN A 162 21.70 5.21 2.28
CA ASN A 162 22.03 4.86 3.65
C ASN A 162 21.63 3.40 3.97
N ARG A 163 22.62 2.55 4.22
CA ARG A 163 22.41 1.11 4.47
C ARG A 163 21.70 0.84 5.79
N GLU A 164 21.90 1.67 6.80
CA GLU A 164 21.25 1.51 8.12
C GLU A 164 19.72 1.66 8.02
N TRP A 165 19.26 2.39 7.00
CA TRP A 165 17.86 2.58 6.68
C TRP A 165 17.37 1.70 5.51
N ASN A 166 18.05 0.57 5.23
CA ASN A 166 17.73 -0.29 4.10
C ASN A 166 17.57 0.47 2.78
N TYR A 167 18.46 1.44 2.51
CA TYR A 167 18.41 2.29 1.33
C TYR A 167 17.04 2.94 1.12
N SER A 168 16.42 3.38 2.20
CA SER A 168 15.05 3.91 2.20
C SER A 168 14.98 5.29 2.82
N ALA A 169 13.91 6.02 2.52
CA ALA A 169 13.56 7.31 3.12
C ALA A 169 12.07 7.34 3.47
N PRO A 170 11.62 8.26 4.33
CA PRO A 170 10.20 8.47 4.58
C PRO A 170 9.44 8.74 3.28
N HIS A 171 8.22 8.20 3.16
CA HIS A 171 7.38 8.38 1.99
C HIS A 171 6.56 9.67 2.00
N GLY A 172 6.59 10.43 3.09
CA GLY A 172 5.79 11.63 3.29
C GLY A 172 5.99 12.20 4.69
N ALA A 173 5.28 13.30 5.00
CA ALA A 173 5.40 14.02 6.27
C ALA A 173 5.08 13.18 7.50
N GLY A 174 4.27 12.14 7.35
CA GLY A 174 3.66 11.48 8.50
C GLY A 174 2.56 12.34 9.13
N ARG A 175 1.65 11.70 9.84
CA ARG A 175 0.51 12.37 10.46
C ARG A 175 0.74 12.50 11.97
N ILE A 176 0.28 13.62 12.54
CA ILE A 176 0.17 13.81 13.99
C ILE A 176 -1.23 13.44 14.48
N LEU A 177 -2.24 13.51 13.60
CA LEU A 177 -3.61 13.08 13.89
C LEU A 177 -3.97 11.89 12.99
N SER A 178 -4.63 10.88 13.56
CA SER A 178 -5.28 9.86 12.75
C SER A 178 -6.38 10.48 11.90
N ARG A 179 -6.83 9.78 10.83
CA ARG A 179 -7.92 10.28 9.97
C ARG A 179 -9.18 10.59 10.78
N LYS A 180 -9.53 9.72 11.73
CA LYS A 180 -10.68 9.89 12.60
C LYS A 180 -10.51 11.11 13.49
N GLN A 181 -9.39 11.23 14.20
CA GLN A 181 -9.11 12.40 15.06
C GLN A 181 -9.11 13.70 14.28
N ALA A 182 -8.55 13.75 13.08
CA ALA A 182 -8.55 14.95 12.25
C ALA A 182 -9.99 15.38 11.89
N LYS A 183 -10.87 14.44 11.53
CA LYS A 183 -12.28 14.73 11.24
C LYS A 183 -13.08 15.20 12.48
N GLU A 184 -12.69 14.73 13.67
CA GLU A 184 -13.35 15.10 14.94
C GLU A 184 -12.83 16.42 15.53
N MET A 185 -11.56 16.73 15.34
CA MET A 185 -10.88 17.84 16.05
C MET A 185 -10.65 19.10 15.21
N LEU A 186 -10.55 18.96 13.87
CA LEU A 186 -10.21 20.08 13.00
C LEU A 186 -11.46 20.83 12.54
N ASP A 187 -11.31 22.15 12.37
CA ASP A 187 -12.38 23.03 11.88
C ASP A 187 -12.20 23.34 10.39
N ILE A 188 -13.29 23.28 9.63
CA ILE A 188 -13.30 23.52 8.17
C ILE A 188 -12.90 24.96 7.81
N LYS A 189 -13.16 25.93 8.67
CA LYS A 189 -12.80 27.34 8.42
C LYS A 189 -11.29 27.51 8.58
N GLU A 190 -10.70 26.87 9.59
CA GLU A 190 -9.25 26.86 9.80
C GLU A 190 -8.55 26.12 8.65
N TYR A 191 -9.12 25.01 8.17
CA TYR A 191 -8.61 24.31 6.99
C TYR A 191 -8.61 25.26 5.77
N ARG A 192 -9.73 25.94 5.47
CA ARG A 192 -9.80 26.91 4.36
C ARG A 192 -8.76 28.01 4.51
N LYS A 193 -8.63 28.58 5.70
CA LYS A 193 -7.65 29.64 5.99
C LYS A 193 -6.21 29.13 5.78
N SER A 194 -5.90 27.91 6.18
CA SER A 194 -4.57 27.35 5.99
C SER A 194 -4.19 27.16 4.52
N MET A 195 -5.20 27.04 3.63
CA MET A 195 -5.02 26.84 2.18
C MET A 195 -5.07 28.13 1.38
N GLU A 196 -5.10 29.32 2.03
CA GLU A 196 -5.04 30.59 1.32
C GLU A 196 -3.80 30.69 0.43
N GLY A 197 -4.01 31.12 -0.82
CA GLY A 197 -2.96 31.21 -1.84
C GLY A 197 -2.76 29.96 -2.67
N ILE A 198 -3.45 28.85 -2.37
CA ILE A 198 -3.40 27.60 -3.14
C ILE A 198 -4.79 27.28 -3.68
N TYR A 199 -4.89 27.13 -4.99
CA TYR A 199 -6.17 26.77 -5.60
C TYR A 199 -6.50 25.29 -5.38
N THR A 200 -7.69 25.02 -4.89
CA THR A 200 -8.19 23.65 -4.70
C THR A 200 -9.72 23.61 -4.68
N THR A 201 -10.28 22.56 -5.25
CA THR A 201 -11.71 22.24 -5.19
C THR A 201 -12.03 21.18 -4.15
N SER A 202 -11.02 20.73 -3.39
CA SER A 202 -11.11 19.55 -2.53
C SER A 202 -11.26 19.87 -1.04
N ILE A 203 -11.62 21.11 -0.66
CA ILE A 203 -11.84 21.46 0.74
C ILE A 203 -13.30 21.19 1.11
N SER A 204 -13.54 20.14 1.86
CA SER A 204 -14.84 19.70 2.36
C SER A 204 -14.71 19.03 3.72
N LEU A 205 -15.83 18.71 4.36
CA LEU A 205 -15.83 17.91 5.59
C LEU A 205 -15.26 16.49 5.35
N ASP A 206 -15.48 15.93 4.16
CA ASP A 206 -14.98 14.60 3.81
C ASP A 206 -13.46 14.56 3.70
N THR A 207 -12.84 15.66 3.31
CA THR A 207 -11.38 15.81 3.17
C THR A 207 -10.71 16.52 4.36
N LEU A 208 -11.42 16.72 5.46
CA LEU A 208 -10.89 17.37 6.65
C LEU A 208 -9.67 16.66 7.22
N ASP A 209 -9.60 15.34 7.04
CA ASP A 209 -8.43 14.55 7.38
C ASP A 209 -7.19 14.82 6.52
N GLU A 210 -7.31 15.49 5.37
CA GLU A 210 -6.19 15.92 4.54
C GLU A 210 -5.72 17.36 4.82
N ALA A 211 -6.34 18.03 5.82
CA ALA A 211 -5.92 19.36 6.24
C ALA A 211 -4.44 19.40 6.68
N PRO A 212 -3.68 20.46 6.35
CA PRO A 212 -2.26 20.58 6.72
C PRO A 212 -1.99 20.34 8.21
N GLN A 213 -2.91 20.75 9.07
CA GLN A 213 -2.83 20.62 10.53
C GLN A 213 -2.81 19.15 11.01
N ALA A 214 -3.19 18.19 10.17
CA ALA A 214 -3.14 16.77 10.50
C ALA A 214 -1.74 16.15 10.35
N TYR A 215 -0.76 16.90 9.81
CA TYR A 215 0.57 16.41 9.44
C TYR A 215 1.67 17.06 10.29
N LYS A 216 2.83 16.40 10.37
CA LYS A 216 4.04 16.96 10.99
C LYS A 216 4.49 18.22 10.27
N SER A 217 5.23 19.07 10.98
CA SER A 217 5.80 20.29 10.41
C SER A 217 6.85 19.97 9.33
N VAL A 218 7.13 20.94 8.48
CA VAL A 218 8.16 20.81 7.44
C VAL A 218 9.54 20.66 8.08
N GLU A 219 9.80 21.37 9.16
CA GLU A 219 11.04 21.34 9.92
C GLU A 219 11.31 19.94 10.49
N ASP A 220 10.31 19.31 11.10
CA ASP A 220 10.41 17.94 11.60
C ASP A 220 10.78 16.94 10.50
N ILE A 221 10.26 17.15 9.28
CA ILE A 221 10.56 16.29 8.15
C ILE A 221 12.01 16.46 7.70
N PHE A 222 12.49 17.71 7.58
CA PHE A 222 13.87 17.98 7.20
C PHE A 222 14.85 17.33 8.16
N ASP A 223 14.59 17.37 9.44
CA ASP A 223 15.46 16.73 10.45
C ASP A 223 15.52 15.21 10.28
N VAL A 224 14.40 14.58 9.98
CA VAL A 224 14.33 13.11 9.82
C VAL A 224 14.99 12.63 8.54
N ILE A 225 14.86 13.37 7.42
CA ILE A 225 15.34 12.92 6.12
C ILE A 225 16.81 13.19 5.86
N LYS A 226 17.48 14.04 6.66
CA LYS A 226 18.88 14.46 6.44
C LYS A 226 19.89 13.32 6.34
N GLU A 227 19.59 12.16 6.94
CA GLU A 227 20.46 10.99 6.87
C GLU A 227 20.23 10.15 5.61
N THR A 228 19.10 10.32 4.94
CA THR A 228 18.67 9.46 3.84
C THR A 228 18.52 10.17 2.51
N VAL A 229 18.36 11.51 2.52
CA VAL A 229 18.08 12.31 1.32
C VAL A 229 18.88 13.61 1.36
N ASP A 230 19.49 13.96 0.22
CA ASP A 230 19.96 15.31 -0.08
C ASP A 230 18.82 16.09 -0.75
N VAL A 231 18.34 17.12 -0.09
CA VAL A 231 17.22 17.95 -0.58
C VAL A 231 17.72 18.85 -1.71
N ILE A 232 17.04 18.82 -2.86
CA ILE A 232 17.28 19.70 -4.01
C ILE A 232 16.38 20.93 -3.90
N GLU A 233 15.07 20.69 -3.74
CA GLU A 233 14.05 21.75 -3.82
C GLU A 233 12.77 21.35 -3.09
N VAL A 234 12.02 22.37 -2.65
CA VAL A 234 10.65 22.21 -2.15
C VAL A 234 9.67 22.69 -3.22
N LEU A 235 8.94 21.74 -3.81
CA LEU A 235 7.93 22.01 -4.83
C LEU A 235 6.64 22.49 -4.17
N LYS A 236 6.37 23.78 -4.21
CA LYS A 236 5.12 24.35 -3.67
C LYS A 236 3.95 24.10 -4.62
N PRO A 237 2.78 23.72 -4.10
CA PRO A 237 1.61 23.49 -4.93
C PRO A 237 1.00 24.81 -5.38
N VAL A 238 0.57 24.87 -6.63
CA VAL A 238 -0.30 25.95 -7.17
C VAL A 238 -1.75 25.47 -7.27
N TYR A 239 -1.94 24.16 -7.37
CA TYR A 239 -3.23 23.48 -7.44
C TYR A 239 -3.17 22.11 -6.76
N ASN A 240 -4.21 21.79 -5.99
CA ASN A 240 -4.41 20.47 -5.41
C ASN A 240 -5.78 19.88 -5.77
N TYR A 241 -5.80 18.60 -6.07
CA TYR A 241 -6.99 17.79 -6.20
C TYR A 241 -6.86 16.52 -5.34
N LYS A 242 -7.87 16.27 -4.53
CA LYS A 242 -8.05 15.01 -3.78
C LYS A 242 -9.38 14.39 -4.17
N GLU A 243 -9.36 13.11 -4.46
CA GLU A 243 -10.61 12.36 -4.69
C GLU A 243 -11.45 12.37 -3.41
N HIS A 244 -12.70 12.76 -3.53
CA HIS A 244 -13.69 12.57 -2.46
C HIS A 244 -14.15 11.12 -2.49
N GLY A 245 -14.21 10.47 -1.34
CA GLY A 245 -14.81 9.12 -1.24
C GLY A 245 -16.29 9.23 -1.57
N ASP A 246 -16.69 8.71 -2.71
CA ASP A 246 -18.09 8.55 -3.08
C ASP A 246 -18.68 7.43 -2.20
N GLU A 247 -19.29 7.76 -1.07
CA GLU A 247 -20.01 6.80 -0.22
C GLU A 247 -21.15 6.08 -0.98
N THR A 248 -21.56 6.64 -2.13
CA THR A 248 -22.62 6.08 -2.98
C THR A 248 -22.19 4.85 -3.80
N ARG A 249 -20.87 4.54 -3.90
CA ARG A 249 -20.38 3.38 -4.68
C ARG A 249 -20.38 2.05 -3.92
N ASN A 250 -20.65 2.04 -2.63
CA ASN A 250 -20.67 0.81 -1.82
C ASN A 250 -22.03 0.11 -1.76
N ASN A 251 -23.05 0.61 -2.46
CA ASN A 251 -24.42 0.04 -2.46
C ASN A 251 -24.89 -0.39 -3.86
N LYS A 252 -24.02 -1.03 -4.65
CA LYS A 252 -24.44 -1.76 -5.85
C LYS A 252 -23.72 -3.10 -5.98
#